data_be43d9474bc75e5ccd7b4e52034eed39
#
_entry.id   be43d9474bc75e5ccd7b4e52034eed39
#
_cell.length_a   1.000
_cell.length_b   1.000
_cell.length_c   1.000
_cell.angle_alpha   90.00
_cell.angle_beta   90.00
_cell.angle_gamma   90.00
#
_symmetry.space_group_name_H-M   'P 1'
#
loop_
_entity.id
_entity.type
_entity.pdbx_description
1 polymer ?
#
loop_
_entity_poly.entity_id
_entity_poly.type
_entity_poly.pdbx_seq_one_letter_code
_entity_poly.pdbx_strand_id
1 'polypeptide(L)'
;MNVVHGTMKVPESRARARRSADQGVDLAVADRLTAQDVSFLYVERPVAPMHIGTVTICSLPPSGLDWDRFSALVAARLALVPRFRQRVLGVPGHLANPVWADDSGFDLAYHLRRSALPRPGTREQLLELVARVQSRPLDRARPLWEMYVVEGLAPGDGGAGASFPGAGSVQPEIALITKTHQALVDGVTAVDLAQVILDRSPAPAETNGAPAWRPIPQPTWAELVAGAVADSVRSPRRLVNTGVADIKNTLRRLGDAASGAAAVARAAARFAAQPAPASPLNTQISVQRRFATVRTNLEDYRLIRARQAPPAARQAAGAGHLTSTINDVVLTVVAGGLRAWLLSRGESVGRGSFLRALVPVSVRGRGAANSQSGLTPLLTAASYFVDLPIGEPDPLVRLYQVGFRMRAHNVSGQRVGADALTGLSGFAPPTLHVLGARAAGGLSRRAYNLVVTNVPGPQEPRYVAGAQLLESYPVVPLFPGQALSIGVTSYLGNVCIGLNADRDALPDLDVVAQCMTDALDELTVVVRR
;
A
#
# COMPACT_ATOMS: atom_id res chain seq x y z
N MET A 1 -6.61 -46.08 -1.24
CA MET A 1 -6.74 -44.99 -0.31
C MET A 1 -5.32 -44.59 0.12
N ASN A 2 -4.66 -43.73 -0.64
CA ASN A 2 -3.28 -43.28 -0.37
C ASN A 2 -3.32 -41.80 -0.06
N VAL A 3 -3.01 -41.49 1.19
CA VAL A 3 -2.82 -40.11 1.68
C VAL A 3 -1.44 -39.67 1.24
N VAL A 4 -1.37 -38.73 0.32
CA VAL A 4 -0.11 -38.09 -0.11
C VAL A 4 0.21 -36.94 0.84
N HIS A 5 1.22 -37.15 1.69
CA HIS A 5 1.85 -36.11 2.49
C HIS A 5 2.70 -35.21 1.55
N GLY A 6 2.19 -34.05 1.23
CA GLY A 6 2.95 -33.01 0.52
C GLY A 6 3.88 -32.28 1.48
N THR A 7 5.11 -32.71 1.58
CA THR A 7 6.18 -31.96 2.27
C THR A 7 6.53 -30.72 1.47
N MET A 8 6.25 -29.57 2.05
CA MET A 8 6.58 -28.25 1.53
C MET A 8 8.12 -28.09 1.49
N LYS A 9 8.72 -28.18 0.30
CA LYS A 9 10.15 -27.90 0.10
C LYS A 9 10.42 -26.41 0.32
N VAL A 10 11.16 -26.08 1.37
CA VAL A 10 11.73 -24.76 1.61
C VAL A 10 12.80 -24.49 0.54
N PRO A 11 12.80 -23.34 -0.13
CA PRO A 11 13.79 -23.06 -1.18
C PRO A 11 15.22 -23.01 -0.63
N GLU A 12 16.16 -23.40 -1.46
CA GLU A 12 17.60 -23.64 -1.20
C GLU A 12 18.44 -22.42 -0.78
N SER A 13 17.90 -21.45 -0.07
CA SER A 13 18.71 -20.38 0.55
C SER A 13 19.69 -20.91 1.62
N ARG A 14 19.45 -22.12 2.14
CA ARG A 14 20.37 -22.80 3.09
C ARG A 14 21.66 -23.32 2.46
N ALA A 15 21.72 -23.50 1.15
CA ALA A 15 22.94 -23.98 0.49
C ALA A 15 24.01 -22.89 0.29
N ARG A 16 23.61 -21.60 0.27
CA ARG A 16 24.57 -20.47 0.20
C ARG A 16 25.24 -20.15 1.53
N ALA A 17 24.54 -20.32 2.65
CA ALA A 17 25.09 -20.02 3.97
C ALA A 17 26.16 -21.01 4.47
N ARG A 18 26.25 -22.22 3.90
CA ARG A 18 27.25 -23.22 4.30
C ARG A 18 28.53 -23.22 3.46
N ARG A 19 28.59 -22.51 2.33
CA ARG A 19 29.80 -22.41 1.50
C ARG A 19 30.71 -21.23 1.80
N SER A 20 30.29 -20.29 2.67
CA SER A 20 31.08 -19.11 3.01
C SER A 20 31.94 -19.23 4.27
N ALA A 21 32.00 -20.41 4.90
CA ALA A 21 32.81 -20.59 6.12
C ALA A 21 34.29 -20.89 5.84
N ASP A 22 34.71 -21.04 4.57
CA ASP A 22 36.06 -21.54 4.24
C ASP A 22 36.83 -20.76 3.15
N GLN A 23 36.42 -19.53 2.83
CA GLN A 23 37.22 -18.66 1.96
C GLN A 23 37.15 -17.21 2.41
N GLY A 24 38.31 -16.65 2.70
CA GLY A 24 38.69 -15.35 3.14
C GLY A 24 37.69 -14.19 2.92
N VAL A 25 37.49 -13.41 3.98
CA VAL A 25 36.88 -12.07 4.05
C VAL A 25 36.09 -11.67 2.79
N ASP A 26 34.99 -12.35 2.54
CA ASP A 26 33.97 -11.82 1.67
C ASP A 26 33.26 -10.74 2.50
N LEU A 27 33.62 -9.47 2.25
CA LEU A 27 32.90 -8.30 2.76
C LEU A 27 31.43 -8.54 2.41
N ALA A 28 30.63 -8.92 3.39
CA ALA A 28 29.21 -9.15 3.22
C ALA A 28 28.64 -7.89 2.58
N VAL A 29 28.33 -7.97 1.28
CA VAL A 29 27.77 -6.85 0.53
C VAL A 29 26.45 -6.52 1.22
N ALA A 30 26.45 -5.44 2.02
CA ALA A 30 25.26 -5.02 2.73
C ALA A 30 24.14 -4.80 1.71
N ASP A 31 22.96 -5.35 1.98
CA ASP A 31 21.81 -5.30 1.07
C ASP A 31 21.36 -3.85 0.90
N ARG A 32 21.58 -3.28 -0.29
CA ARG A 32 21.23 -1.89 -0.59
C ARG A 32 19.76 -1.74 -0.85
N LEU A 33 19.19 -0.63 -0.37
CA LEU A 33 17.85 -0.24 -0.73
C LEU A 33 17.76 -0.06 -2.24
N THR A 34 16.64 -0.50 -2.81
CA THR A 34 16.35 -0.21 -4.22
C THR A 34 16.16 1.30 -4.40
N ALA A 35 16.32 1.78 -5.62
CA ALA A 35 16.08 3.18 -5.93
C ALA A 35 14.64 3.61 -5.59
N GLN A 36 13.69 2.69 -5.68
CA GLN A 36 12.31 2.88 -5.34
C GLN A 36 12.11 3.03 -3.82
N ASP A 37 12.66 2.13 -3.00
CA ASP A 37 12.61 2.22 -1.54
C ASP A 37 13.19 3.55 -1.05
N VAL A 38 14.29 3.96 -1.65
CA VAL A 38 14.96 5.23 -1.36
C VAL A 38 14.09 6.42 -1.73
N SER A 39 13.30 6.34 -2.82
CA SER A 39 12.43 7.43 -3.24
C SER A 39 11.37 7.75 -2.18
N PHE A 40 10.81 6.76 -1.52
CA PHE A 40 9.85 6.96 -0.42
C PHE A 40 10.48 7.66 0.78
N LEU A 41 11.73 7.30 1.13
CA LEU A 41 12.46 7.96 2.22
C LEU A 41 12.74 9.44 1.94
N TYR A 42 12.89 9.81 0.66
CA TYR A 42 13.17 11.20 0.27
C TYR A 42 11.91 12.04 0.00
N VAL A 43 10.82 11.41 -0.43
CA VAL A 43 9.52 12.09 -0.59
C VAL A 43 8.86 12.35 0.76
N GLU A 44 9.14 11.52 1.77
CA GLU A 44 8.59 11.67 3.11
C GLU A 44 8.90 13.03 3.71
N ARG A 45 7.88 13.65 4.29
CA ARG A 45 7.96 14.92 5.02
C ARG A 45 7.21 14.78 6.35
N PRO A 46 7.52 15.61 7.36
CA PRO A 46 6.79 15.60 8.63
C PRO A 46 5.27 15.71 8.46
N VAL A 47 4.82 16.48 7.45
CA VAL A 47 3.40 16.64 7.10
C VAL A 47 2.85 15.50 6.22
N ALA A 48 3.70 14.65 5.67
CA ALA A 48 3.31 13.56 4.77
C ALA A 48 4.20 12.33 5.02
N PRO A 49 4.03 11.65 6.17
CA PRO A 49 4.74 10.42 6.45
C PRO A 49 4.35 9.33 5.44
N MET A 50 5.34 8.57 4.96
CA MET A 50 5.12 7.53 3.94
C MET A 50 4.87 6.16 4.60
N HIS A 51 3.84 6.09 5.43
CA HIS A 51 3.42 4.86 6.09
C HIS A 51 2.18 4.28 5.43
N ILE A 52 2.21 2.98 5.23
CA ILE A 52 1.04 2.18 4.96
C ILE A 52 0.67 1.43 6.24
N GLY A 53 -0.60 1.16 6.44
CA GLY A 53 -1.05 0.41 7.60
C GLY A 53 -2.39 -0.25 7.38
N THR A 54 -2.83 -0.95 8.41
CA THR A 54 -4.17 -1.52 8.48
C THR A 54 -4.75 -1.30 9.87
N VAL A 55 -6.06 -1.13 9.93
CA VAL A 55 -6.84 -1.22 11.16
C VAL A 55 -7.64 -2.51 11.09
N THR A 56 -7.28 -3.47 11.91
CA THR A 56 -7.92 -4.79 11.94
C THR A 56 -8.68 -4.94 13.24
N ILE A 57 -9.95 -5.29 13.16
CA ILE A 57 -10.81 -5.50 14.32
C ILE A 57 -11.01 -6.99 14.49
N CYS A 58 -10.77 -7.47 15.70
CA CYS A 58 -10.85 -8.88 16.04
C CYS A 58 -11.78 -9.11 17.22
N SER A 59 -12.55 -10.20 17.17
CA SER A 59 -13.30 -10.72 18.30
C SER A 59 -12.39 -11.56 19.16
N LEU A 60 -12.34 -11.27 20.46
CA LEU A 60 -11.54 -12.01 21.41
C LEU A 60 -12.22 -13.33 21.78
N PRO A 61 -11.43 -14.40 22.07
CA PRO A 61 -11.96 -15.59 22.72
C PRO A 61 -12.43 -15.24 24.15
N PRO A 62 -13.28 -16.07 24.77
CA PRO A 62 -13.77 -15.83 26.13
C PRO A 62 -12.67 -15.66 27.18
N SER A 63 -11.48 -16.24 26.94
CA SER A 63 -10.30 -16.11 27.79
C SER A 63 -9.62 -14.74 27.71
N GLY A 64 -10.06 -13.87 26.79
CA GLY A 64 -9.39 -12.61 26.52
C GLY A 64 -8.13 -12.75 25.67
N LEU A 65 -7.36 -11.66 25.57
CA LEU A 65 -6.07 -11.64 24.88
C LEU A 65 -4.96 -12.06 25.87
N ASP A 66 -4.30 -13.17 25.58
CA ASP A 66 -3.04 -13.53 26.22
C ASP A 66 -1.90 -12.74 25.57
N TRP A 67 -1.42 -11.71 26.28
CA TRP A 67 -0.38 -10.82 25.78
C TRP A 67 0.96 -11.52 25.56
N ASP A 68 1.35 -12.40 26.46
CA ASP A 68 2.64 -13.08 26.38
C ASP A 68 2.65 -14.05 25.19
N ARG A 69 1.55 -14.77 24.99
CA ARG A 69 1.36 -15.62 23.83
C ARG A 69 1.32 -14.83 22.53
N PHE A 70 0.64 -13.69 22.50
CA PHE A 70 0.60 -12.81 21.33
C PHE A 70 1.99 -12.26 20.99
N SER A 71 2.71 -11.76 22.00
CA SER A 71 4.07 -11.24 21.84
C SER A 71 5.04 -12.33 21.35
N ALA A 72 4.97 -13.54 21.92
CA ALA A 72 5.74 -14.69 21.48
C ALA A 72 5.43 -15.09 20.03
N LEU A 73 4.16 -15.05 19.62
CA LEU A 73 3.75 -15.29 18.24
C LEU A 73 4.41 -14.29 17.29
N VAL A 74 4.32 -12.99 17.59
CA VAL A 74 4.93 -11.94 16.78
C VAL A 74 6.45 -12.14 16.69
N ALA A 75 7.11 -12.39 17.83
CA ALA A 75 8.56 -12.65 17.88
C ALA A 75 8.99 -13.82 16.99
N ALA A 76 8.23 -14.92 17.04
CA ALA A 76 8.50 -16.10 16.22
C ALA A 76 8.28 -15.83 14.72
N ARG A 77 7.23 -15.09 14.37
CA ARG A 77 6.92 -14.75 12.98
C ARG A 77 7.89 -13.76 12.36
N LEU A 78 8.51 -12.88 13.15
CA LEU A 78 9.58 -11.99 12.68
C LEU A 78 10.80 -12.76 12.14
N ALA A 79 11.00 -14.03 12.54
CA ALA A 79 12.04 -14.88 11.97
C ALA A 79 11.80 -15.18 10.48
N LEU A 80 10.55 -15.13 10.01
CA LEU A 80 10.18 -15.36 8.62
C LEU A 80 10.40 -14.11 7.75
N VAL A 81 10.53 -12.94 8.37
CA VAL A 81 10.66 -11.64 7.70
C VAL A 81 11.83 -10.84 8.31
N PRO A 82 13.09 -11.24 8.06
CA PRO A 82 14.27 -10.64 8.69
C PRO A 82 14.35 -9.12 8.53
N ARG A 83 13.79 -8.58 7.43
CA ARG A 83 13.76 -7.15 7.12
C ARG A 83 13.10 -6.33 8.23
N PHE A 84 12.15 -6.90 8.98
CA PHE A 84 11.50 -6.22 10.10
C PHE A 84 12.37 -6.08 11.36
N ARG A 85 13.59 -6.65 11.36
CA ARG A 85 14.62 -6.43 12.39
C ARG A 85 15.79 -5.57 11.87
N GLN A 86 15.66 -5.04 10.65
CA GLN A 86 16.69 -4.22 10.02
C GLN A 86 16.29 -2.75 10.01
N ARG A 87 17.29 -1.89 10.14
CA ARG A 87 17.17 -0.44 10.01
C ARG A 87 17.90 0.06 8.77
N VAL A 88 17.58 1.28 8.36
CA VAL A 88 18.22 1.94 7.22
C VAL A 88 19.48 2.66 7.69
N LEU A 89 20.63 2.31 7.12
CA LEU A 89 21.88 3.04 7.32
C LEU A 89 22.23 3.85 6.08
N GLY A 90 22.38 5.16 6.27
CA GLY A 90 22.84 6.05 5.21
C GLY A 90 24.33 5.87 4.91
N VAL A 91 24.70 5.93 3.64
CA VAL A 91 26.10 5.98 3.21
C VAL A 91 26.62 7.41 3.35
N PRO A 92 27.76 7.64 3.99
CA PRO A 92 28.34 8.97 4.13
C PRO A 92 28.49 9.68 2.77
N GLY A 93 28.22 10.99 2.75
CA GLY A 93 28.30 11.80 1.53
C GLY A 93 27.28 11.45 0.45
N HIS A 94 26.28 10.59 0.75
CA HIS A 94 25.32 10.09 -0.23
C HIS A 94 25.99 9.46 -1.48
N LEU A 95 27.15 8.82 -1.28
CA LEU A 95 27.92 8.19 -2.37
C LEU A 95 27.21 7.00 -3.00
N ALA A 96 26.29 6.36 -2.26
CA ALA A 96 25.44 5.27 -2.74
C ALA A 96 24.09 5.29 -2.01
N ASN A 97 23.16 4.44 -2.48
CA ASN A 97 21.90 4.22 -1.76
C ASN A 97 22.16 3.69 -0.35
N PRO A 98 21.31 4.01 0.62
CA PRO A 98 21.35 3.43 1.96
C PRO A 98 21.35 1.90 1.92
N VAL A 99 21.76 1.28 3.01
CA VAL A 99 21.76 -0.18 3.17
C VAL A 99 20.82 -0.60 4.30
N TRP A 100 20.30 -1.81 4.19
CA TRP A 100 19.63 -2.48 5.28
C TRP A 100 20.68 -3.14 6.17
N ALA A 101 20.62 -2.86 7.47
CA ALA A 101 21.52 -3.47 8.45
C ALA A 101 20.70 -3.94 9.66
N ASP A 102 21.12 -5.08 10.22
CA ASP A 102 20.46 -5.60 11.42
C ASP A 102 20.56 -4.59 12.56
N ASP A 103 19.46 -4.39 13.27
CA ASP A 103 19.43 -3.53 14.46
C ASP A 103 19.85 -4.36 15.68
N SER A 104 21.11 -4.19 16.10
CA SER A 104 21.65 -4.89 17.29
C SER A 104 20.92 -4.52 18.58
N GLY A 105 20.25 -3.39 18.60
CA GLY A 105 19.41 -2.92 19.70
C GLY A 105 17.92 -3.17 19.48
N PHE A 106 17.56 -4.13 18.61
CA PHE A 106 16.16 -4.44 18.35
C PHE A 106 15.43 -4.85 19.63
N ASP A 107 14.40 -4.09 19.95
CA ASP A 107 13.50 -4.34 21.07
C ASP A 107 12.06 -4.47 20.56
N LEU A 108 11.49 -5.68 20.69
CA LEU A 108 10.13 -5.94 20.28
C LEU A 108 9.11 -5.07 21.02
N ALA A 109 9.34 -4.75 22.30
CA ALA A 109 8.43 -3.94 23.10
C ALA A 109 8.33 -2.48 22.61
N TYR A 110 9.39 -1.98 21.94
CA TYR A 110 9.32 -0.69 21.26
C TYR A 110 8.35 -0.72 20.06
N HIS A 111 8.33 -1.80 19.32
CA HIS A 111 7.56 -1.96 18.09
C HIS A 111 6.14 -2.46 18.33
N LEU A 112 5.96 -3.32 19.34
CA LEU A 112 4.68 -3.92 19.72
C LEU A 112 4.14 -3.23 20.96
N ARG A 113 3.11 -2.40 20.81
CA ARG A 113 2.62 -1.50 21.85
C ARG A 113 1.20 -1.85 22.26
N ARG A 114 0.95 -1.90 23.57
CA ARG A 114 -0.42 -1.95 24.09
C ARG A 114 -0.98 -0.55 24.23
N SER A 115 -2.25 -0.41 23.92
CA SER A 115 -3.03 0.80 24.12
C SER A 115 -4.44 0.41 24.56
N ALA A 116 -5.18 1.35 25.13
CA ALA A 116 -6.58 1.14 25.48
C ALA A 116 -7.40 2.37 25.11
N LEU A 117 -8.65 2.15 24.74
CA LEU A 117 -9.60 3.23 24.55
C LEU A 117 -10.18 3.65 25.90
N PRO A 118 -10.45 4.97 26.07
CA PRO A 118 -11.23 5.42 27.21
C PRO A 118 -12.67 4.92 27.08
N ARG A 119 -13.34 4.71 28.20
CA ARG A 119 -14.78 4.37 28.16
C ARG A 119 -15.58 5.50 27.50
N PRO A 120 -16.55 5.19 26.64
CA PRO A 120 -17.19 3.88 26.40
C PRO A 120 -16.48 2.98 25.38
N GLY A 121 -15.37 3.39 24.74
CA GLY A 121 -14.63 2.56 23.78
C GLY A 121 -15.27 2.52 22.39
N THR A 122 -15.79 3.65 21.93
CA THR A 122 -16.52 3.69 20.65
C THR A 122 -15.64 3.54 19.43
N ARG A 123 -16.24 3.25 18.28
CA ARG A 123 -15.56 3.21 16.99
C ARG A 123 -14.93 4.55 16.65
N GLU A 124 -15.59 5.66 16.94
CA GLU A 124 -15.07 7.03 16.72
C GLU A 124 -13.77 7.26 17.52
N GLN A 125 -13.75 6.83 18.79
CA GLN A 125 -12.53 6.91 19.61
C GLN A 125 -11.40 6.08 19.04
N LEU A 126 -11.69 4.91 18.47
CA LEU A 126 -10.70 4.10 17.75
C LEU A 126 -10.18 4.85 16.52
N LEU A 127 -11.06 5.42 15.69
CA LEU A 127 -10.67 6.12 14.47
C LEU A 127 -9.84 7.38 14.77
N GLU A 128 -10.13 8.08 15.87
CA GLU A 128 -9.29 9.18 16.35
C GLU A 128 -7.90 8.71 16.80
N LEU A 129 -7.82 7.56 17.48
CA LEU A 129 -6.53 6.96 17.83
C LEU A 129 -5.74 6.55 16.60
N VAL A 130 -6.39 5.93 15.61
CA VAL A 130 -5.78 5.60 14.30
C VAL A 130 -5.21 6.84 13.64
N ALA A 131 -5.99 7.91 13.53
CA ALA A 131 -5.56 9.16 12.94
C ALA A 131 -4.31 9.73 13.65
N ARG A 132 -4.27 9.68 14.98
CA ARG A 132 -3.16 10.13 15.80
C ARG A 132 -1.90 9.25 15.64
N VAL A 133 -2.07 7.92 15.59
CA VAL A 133 -0.96 6.99 15.36
C VAL A 133 -0.36 7.19 13.96
N GLN A 134 -1.22 7.31 12.95
CA GLN A 134 -0.79 7.44 11.56
C GLN A 134 -0.22 8.84 11.23
N SER A 135 -0.52 9.87 12.01
CA SER A 135 0.04 11.21 11.82
C SER A 135 1.50 11.33 12.25
N ARG A 136 1.99 10.43 13.11
CA ARG A 136 3.34 10.50 13.66
C ARG A 136 4.34 9.80 12.75
N PRO A 137 5.49 10.39 12.43
CA PRO A 137 6.57 9.71 11.73
C PRO A 137 7.10 8.50 12.49
N LEU A 138 7.63 7.50 11.77
CA LEU A 138 8.42 6.41 12.35
C LEU A 138 9.84 6.91 12.66
N ASP A 139 10.44 6.36 13.72
CA ASP A 139 11.84 6.61 14.06
C ASP A 139 12.75 5.90 13.03
N ARG A 140 13.46 6.69 12.24
CA ARG A 140 14.38 6.16 11.21
C ARG A 140 15.66 5.53 11.76
N ALA A 141 15.94 5.71 13.05
CA ALA A 141 17.06 5.03 13.71
C ALA A 141 16.74 3.58 14.09
N ARG A 142 15.49 3.15 13.90
CA ARG A 142 14.97 1.82 14.23
C ARG A 142 14.37 1.14 13.00
N PRO A 143 14.02 -0.16 13.07
CA PRO A 143 13.20 -0.81 12.04
C PRO A 143 11.89 -0.05 11.80
N LEU A 144 11.54 0.13 10.53
CA LEU A 144 10.53 1.10 10.10
C LEU A 144 9.09 0.57 10.21
N TRP A 145 8.70 0.10 11.39
CA TRP A 145 7.34 -0.38 11.65
C TRP A 145 6.95 -0.25 13.12
N GLU A 146 5.66 -0.19 13.38
CA GLU A 146 5.03 -0.24 14.69
C GLU A 146 3.70 -0.99 14.59
N MET A 147 3.30 -1.67 15.66
CA MET A 147 2.01 -2.32 15.81
C MET A 147 1.42 -1.95 17.18
N TYR A 148 0.17 -1.55 17.17
CA TYR A 148 -0.58 -1.22 18.38
C TYR A 148 -1.71 -2.24 18.56
N VAL A 149 -1.78 -2.83 19.74
CA VAL A 149 -2.91 -3.63 20.20
C VAL A 149 -3.77 -2.74 21.07
N VAL A 150 -4.99 -2.48 20.62
CA VAL A 150 -5.90 -1.52 21.27
C VAL A 150 -7.02 -2.31 21.93
N GLU A 151 -7.06 -2.26 23.25
CA GLU A 151 -8.08 -2.88 24.09
C GLU A 151 -9.21 -1.91 24.43
N GLY A 152 -10.31 -2.43 24.97
CA GLY A 152 -11.44 -1.62 25.44
C GLY A 152 -12.34 -1.11 24.32
N LEU A 153 -12.28 -1.72 23.13
CA LEU A 153 -13.24 -1.43 22.07
C LEU A 153 -14.59 -2.03 22.44
N ALA A 154 -15.62 -1.21 22.44
CA ALA A 154 -17.00 -1.66 22.62
C ALA A 154 -17.38 -2.55 21.42
N PRO A 155 -18.08 -3.67 21.65
CA PRO A 155 -18.58 -4.48 20.56
C PRO A 155 -19.42 -3.62 19.62
N GLY A 156 -19.13 -3.71 18.32
CA GLY A 156 -19.94 -2.99 17.34
C GLY A 156 -21.37 -3.51 17.37
N ASP A 157 -22.33 -2.61 17.18
CA ASP A 157 -23.71 -2.98 16.84
C ASP A 157 -23.60 -3.73 15.52
N GLY A 158 -23.46 -5.05 15.60
CA GLY A 158 -23.24 -5.91 14.43
C GLY A 158 -24.24 -5.50 13.37
N GLY A 159 -23.79 -4.69 12.39
CA GLY A 159 -24.66 -4.15 11.36
C GLY A 159 -25.55 -5.28 10.85
N ALA A 160 -26.85 -5.04 10.75
CA ALA A 160 -27.94 -5.99 10.52
C ALA A 160 -27.75 -6.87 9.27
N GLY A 161 -26.68 -7.70 9.23
CA GLY A 161 -26.35 -8.56 8.11
C GLY A 161 -25.35 -9.67 8.39
N ALA A 162 -24.67 -9.70 9.54
CA ALA A 162 -23.69 -10.74 9.85
C ALA A 162 -23.94 -11.39 11.22
N SER A 163 -25.08 -12.02 11.38
CA SER A 163 -25.25 -13.06 12.40
C SER A 163 -24.45 -14.29 11.94
N PHE A 164 -23.25 -14.46 12.45
CA PHE A 164 -22.57 -15.74 12.32
C PHE A 164 -23.37 -16.77 13.12
N PRO A 165 -23.67 -17.96 12.55
CA PRO A 165 -24.32 -19.03 13.29
C PRO A 165 -23.44 -19.41 14.49
N GLY A 166 -23.87 -19.11 15.71
CA GLY A 166 -23.17 -19.45 16.94
C GLY A 166 -22.78 -18.29 17.87
N ALA A 167 -22.98 -17.04 17.49
CA ALA A 167 -22.67 -15.87 18.35
C ALA A 167 -23.81 -15.58 19.33
N GLY A 168 -23.94 -16.38 20.37
CA GLY A 168 -24.94 -16.19 21.44
C GLY A 168 -24.54 -15.19 22.55
N SER A 169 -23.32 -14.62 22.51
CA SER A 169 -22.84 -13.62 23.47
C SER A 169 -22.02 -12.56 22.78
N VAL A 170 -22.26 -11.31 23.15
CA VAL A 170 -21.45 -10.15 22.69
C VAL A 170 -20.03 -10.34 23.20
N GLN A 171 -19.12 -10.73 22.31
CA GLN A 171 -17.72 -10.93 22.67
C GLN A 171 -16.96 -9.61 22.67
N PRO A 172 -16.00 -9.41 23.59
CA PRO A 172 -15.18 -8.22 23.58
C PRO A 172 -14.33 -8.15 22.30
N GLU A 173 -14.13 -6.94 21.82
CA GLU A 173 -13.35 -6.68 20.61
C GLU A 173 -12.03 -5.99 20.95
N ILE A 174 -11.03 -6.23 20.12
CA ILE A 174 -9.78 -5.48 20.10
C ILE A 174 -9.51 -4.96 18.70
N ALA A 175 -8.69 -3.93 18.61
CA ALA A 175 -8.19 -3.46 17.33
C ALA A 175 -6.66 -3.61 17.25
N LEU A 176 -6.18 -4.02 16.09
CA LEU A 176 -4.75 -4.01 15.75
C LEU A 176 -4.54 -2.87 14.75
N ILE A 177 -3.66 -1.93 15.09
CA ILE A 177 -3.25 -0.86 14.18
C ILE A 177 -1.82 -1.15 13.76
N THR A 178 -1.61 -1.47 12.49
CA THR A 178 -0.26 -1.62 11.93
C THR A 178 0.18 -0.34 11.26
N LYS A 179 1.48 -0.12 11.24
CA LYS A 179 2.12 1.02 10.62
C LYS A 179 3.49 0.61 10.14
N THR A 180 3.69 0.64 8.85
CA THR A 180 4.91 0.18 8.19
C THR A 180 5.31 1.20 7.14
N HIS A 181 6.59 1.58 7.10
CA HIS A 181 7.08 2.49 6.08
C HIS A 181 7.04 1.83 4.71
N GLN A 182 6.66 2.59 3.69
CA GLN A 182 6.54 2.09 2.32
C GLN A 182 7.84 1.43 1.81
N ALA A 183 9.00 1.98 2.17
CA ALA A 183 10.31 1.42 1.81
C ALA A 183 10.54 -0.01 2.36
N LEU A 184 9.87 -0.41 3.45
CA LEU A 184 9.99 -1.74 4.02
C LEU A 184 9.11 -2.77 3.28
N VAL A 185 8.03 -2.32 2.66
CA VAL A 185 6.99 -3.17 2.03
C VAL A 185 7.24 -3.34 0.52
N ASP A 186 8.02 -2.46 -0.09
CA ASP A 186 8.18 -2.33 -1.54
C ASP A 186 9.33 -3.20 -2.08
N GLY A 187 9.33 -4.48 -1.83
CA GLY A 187 10.32 -5.41 -2.37
C GLY A 187 9.69 -6.68 -2.93
N VAL A 188 10.48 -7.48 -3.63
CA VAL A 188 10.10 -8.82 -4.14
C VAL A 188 9.58 -9.73 -3.02
N THR A 189 9.83 -9.36 -1.78
CA THR A 189 9.43 -10.06 -0.55
C THR A 189 8.43 -9.23 0.29
N ALA A 190 7.66 -8.35 -0.33
CA ALA A 190 6.67 -7.53 0.37
C ALA A 190 5.63 -8.39 1.08
N VAL A 191 5.94 -8.80 2.29
CA VAL A 191 5.02 -9.50 3.18
C VAL A 191 4.58 -8.48 4.22
N ASP A 192 3.28 -8.16 4.22
CA ASP A 192 2.71 -7.35 5.29
C ASP A 192 2.81 -8.09 6.62
N LEU A 193 3.31 -7.41 7.66
CA LEU A 193 3.40 -7.98 8.98
C LEU A 193 2.03 -8.49 9.47
N ALA A 194 0.95 -7.78 9.17
CA ALA A 194 -0.40 -8.24 9.48
C ALA A 194 -0.71 -9.61 8.87
N GLN A 195 -0.23 -9.90 7.66
CA GLN A 195 -0.45 -11.22 7.03
C GLN A 195 0.45 -12.31 7.61
N VAL A 196 1.65 -11.94 8.05
CA VAL A 196 2.58 -12.91 8.67
C VAL A 196 2.04 -13.41 9.99
N ILE A 197 1.34 -12.56 10.76
CA ILE A 197 0.79 -12.93 12.07
C ILE A 197 -0.59 -13.60 12.00
N LEU A 198 -1.26 -13.57 10.83
CA LEU A 198 -2.59 -14.15 10.67
C LEU A 198 -2.52 -15.65 10.41
N ASP A 199 -3.24 -16.41 11.20
CA ASP A 199 -3.42 -17.85 11.07
C ASP A 199 -4.76 -18.20 10.37
N ARG A 200 -4.84 -19.42 9.81
CA ARG A 200 -6.08 -19.96 9.23
C ARG A 200 -6.94 -20.69 10.27
N SER A 201 -6.41 -20.93 11.44
CA SER A 201 -7.05 -21.67 12.53
C SER A 201 -7.01 -20.82 13.81
N PRO A 202 -8.02 -20.92 14.69
CA PRO A 202 -8.01 -20.32 16.01
C PRO A 202 -6.91 -20.91 16.91
N ALA A 203 -6.53 -22.18 16.69
CA ALA A 203 -5.37 -22.77 17.32
C ALA A 203 -4.12 -22.36 16.53
N PRO A 204 -3.26 -21.47 17.06
CA PRO A 204 -2.05 -21.08 16.34
C PRO A 204 -1.15 -22.31 16.16
N ALA A 205 -0.47 -22.35 15.01
CA ALA A 205 0.54 -23.38 14.78
C ALA A 205 1.61 -23.27 15.89
N GLU A 206 1.99 -24.42 16.46
CA GLU A 206 3.04 -24.48 17.45
C GLU A 206 4.30 -23.83 16.88
N THR A 207 4.72 -22.74 17.48
CA THR A 207 5.99 -22.10 17.17
C THR A 207 7.09 -22.87 17.87
N ASN A 208 7.46 -24.04 17.31
CA ASN A 208 8.61 -24.79 17.79
C ASN A 208 9.84 -23.89 17.71
N GLY A 209 10.32 -23.50 18.88
CA GLY A 209 11.50 -22.71 19.20
C GLY A 209 12.24 -22.11 18.00
N ALA A 210 11.84 -20.92 17.55
CA ALA A 210 12.63 -20.22 16.57
C ALA A 210 14.05 -20.04 17.13
N PRO A 211 15.11 -20.38 16.36
CA PRO A 211 16.48 -20.22 16.86
C PRO A 211 16.69 -18.78 17.30
N ALA A 212 17.37 -18.58 18.43
CA ALA A 212 17.68 -17.26 18.93
C ALA A 212 18.30 -16.41 17.81
N TRP A 213 17.66 -15.32 17.47
CA TRP A 213 18.17 -14.42 16.44
C TRP A 213 19.47 -13.77 16.96
N ARG A 214 20.49 -13.80 16.12
CA ARG A 214 21.75 -13.12 16.37
C ARG A 214 21.95 -12.08 15.28
N PRO A 215 22.04 -10.77 15.63
CA PRO A 215 22.23 -9.72 14.65
C PRO A 215 23.60 -9.85 13.99
N ILE A 216 23.64 -9.63 12.69
CA ILE A 216 24.89 -9.47 11.95
C ILE A 216 25.49 -8.12 12.34
N PRO A 217 26.81 -8.03 12.62
CA PRO A 217 27.46 -6.77 12.93
C PRO A 217 27.16 -5.71 11.86
N GLN A 218 26.88 -4.51 12.30
CA GLN A 218 26.60 -3.41 11.37
C GLN A 218 27.90 -3.01 10.65
N PRO A 219 27.81 -2.70 9.34
CA PRO A 219 28.96 -2.23 8.60
C PRO A 219 29.44 -0.90 9.15
N THR A 220 30.74 -0.74 9.28
CA THR A 220 31.37 0.52 9.65
C THR A 220 31.22 1.55 8.52
N TRP A 221 31.38 2.83 8.85
CA TRP A 221 31.36 3.89 7.82
C TRP A 221 32.41 3.67 6.73
N ALA A 222 33.59 3.13 7.08
CA ALA A 222 34.65 2.82 6.12
C ALA A 222 34.22 1.69 5.16
N GLU A 223 33.59 0.64 5.65
CA GLU A 223 33.05 -0.45 4.85
C GLU A 223 31.91 0.02 3.93
N LEU A 224 31.04 0.92 4.42
CA LEU A 224 29.98 1.52 3.61
C LEU A 224 30.55 2.35 2.44
N VAL A 225 31.58 3.14 2.68
CA VAL A 225 32.27 3.93 1.66
C VAL A 225 33.05 3.00 0.70
N ALA A 226 33.83 2.05 1.23
CA ALA A 226 34.56 1.08 0.41
C ALA A 226 33.61 0.26 -0.48
N GLY A 227 32.48 -0.20 0.07
CA GLY A 227 31.43 -0.86 -0.69
C GLY A 227 30.84 0.02 -1.79
N ALA A 228 30.59 1.30 -1.51
CA ALA A 228 30.08 2.26 -2.50
C ALA A 228 31.08 2.46 -3.67
N VAL A 229 32.36 2.57 -3.34
CA VAL A 229 33.43 2.66 -4.35
C VAL A 229 33.57 1.35 -5.12
N ALA A 230 33.57 0.19 -4.43
CA ALA A 230 33.64 -1.11 -5.06
C ALA A 230 32.46 -1.38 -6.01
N ASP A 231 31.24 -1.01 -5.63
CA ASP A 231 30.06 -1.11 -6.48
C ASP A 231 30.19 -0.22 -7.74
N SER A 232 30.77 0.96 -7.56
CA SER A 232 31.08 1.86 -8.67
C SER A 232 32.12 1.25 -9.62
N VAL A 233 33.13 0.56 -9.08
CA VAL A 233 34.18 -0.11 -9.86
C VAL A 233 33.74 -1.48 -10.43
N ARG A 234 33.00 -2.29 -9.65
CA ARG A 234 32.46 -3.60 -10.08
C ARG A 234 31.29 -3.50 -11.06
N SER A 235 30.69 -2.33 -11.15
CA SER A 235 29.77 -2.01 -12.24
C SER A 235 30.46 -1.09 -13.26
N PRO A 236 31.52 -1.52 -13.97
CA PRO A 236 32.20 -0.69 -14.94
C PRO A 236 31.28 -0.25 -16.08
N ARG A 237 30.13 -0.93 -16.24
CA ARG A 237 29.02 -0.49 -17.09
C ARG A 237 28.37 0.82 -16.64
N ARG A 238 28.67 1.32 -15.42
CA ARG A 238 28.11 2.59 -14.89
C ARG A 238 29.10 3.76 -14.92
N LEU A 239 30.42 3.50 -14.92
CA LEU A 239 31.44 4.56 -14.81
C LEU A 239 32.62 4.46 -15.75
N VAL A 240 32.91 3.34 -16.40
CA VAL A 240 34.11 3.18 -17.23
C VAL A 240 33.76 2.66 -18.62
N ASN A 241 33.53 3.56 -19.51
CA ASN A 241 34.07 3.49 -20.88
C ASN A 241 34.61 4.87 -21.24
N THR A 242 35.59 5.32 -20.48
CA THR A 242 36.54 6.37 -20.88
C THR A 242 37.79 5.76 -21.49
N GLY A 243 37.68 4.64 -22.19
CA GLY A 243 38.69 4.11 -23.05
C GLY A 243 38.34 4.35 -24.50
N VAL A 244 39.27 4.89 -25.26
CA VAL A 244 39.18 5.42 -26.63
C VAL A 244 38.60 4.45 -27.67
N ALA A 245 38.27 3.21 -27.33
CA ALA A 245 37.77 2.20 -28.27
C ALA A 245 36.24 2.10 -28.40
N ASP A 246 35.46 2.85 -27.60
CA ASP A 246 34.03 2.62 -27.54
C ASP A 246 33.13 3.89 -27.63
N ILE A 247 33.57 4.83 -28.46
CA ILE A 247 32.81 6.09 -28.71
C ILE A 247 31.37 5.77 -29.20
N LYS A 248 31.18 4.71 -29.97
CA LYS A 248 29.87 4.27 -30.46
C LYS A 248 28.95 3.75 -29.33
N ASN A 249 29.51 3.01 -28.35
CA ASN A 249 28.75 2.53 -27.20
C ASN A 249 28.52 3.62 -26.16
N THR A 250 29.46 4.57 -26.02
CA THR A 250 29.30 5.75 -25.18
C THR A 250 28.20 6.68 -25.73
N LEU A 251 28.14 6.89 -27.03
CA LEU A 251 27.07 7.64 -27.70
C LEU A 251 25.70 6.93 -27.57
N ARG A 252 25.66 5.59 -27.67
CA ARG A 252 24.43 4.82 -27.44
C ARG A 252 23.95 4.93 -25.99
N ARG A 253 24.86 4.90 -25.01
CA ARG A 253 24.55 5.04 -23.58
C ARG A 253 24.20 6.48 -23.17
N LEU A 254 24.86 7.47 -23.74
CA LEU A 254 24.43 8.87 -23.65
C LEU A 254 23.06 9.06 -24.30
N GLY A 255 22.77 8.34 -25.38
CA GLY A 255 21.45 8.25 -26.00
C GLY A 255 20.43 7.60 -25.07
N ASP A 256 20.78 6.51 -24.37
CA ASP A 256 19.90 5.83 -23.40
C ASP A 256 19.67 6.68 -22.14
N ALA A 257 20.71 7.34 -21.61
CA ALA A 257 20.57 8.31 -20.52
C ALA A 257 19.80 9.56 -20.95
N ALA A 258 20.07 10.07 -22.14
CA ALA A 258 19.32 11.18 -22.74
C ALA A 258 17.87 10.78 -23.06
N SER A 259 17.62 9.51 -23.51
CA SER A 259 16.29 8.98 -23.74
C SER A 259 15.52 8.81 -22.43
N GLY A 260 16.18 8.39 -21.34
CA GLY A 260 15.61 8.37 -19.99
C GLY A 260 15.27 9.77 -19.49
N ALA A 261 16.19 10.72 -19.59
CA ALA A 261 15.94 12.12 -19.25
C ALA A 261 14.85 12.75 -20.14
N ALA A 262 14.84 12.41 -21.44
CA ALA A 262 13.80 12.84 -22.37
C ALA A 262 12.45 12.16 -22.10
N ALA A 263 12.43 10.90 -21.64
CA ALA A 263 11.20 10.24 -21.22
C ALA A 263 10.58 10.91 -19.99
N VAL A 264 11.42 11.31 -19.04
CA VAL A 264 11.01 12.06 -17.86
C VAL A 264 10.56 13.48 -18.22
N ALA A 265 11.33 14.17 -19.07
CA ALA A 265 10.92 15.48 -19.57
C ALA A 265 9.60 15.40 -20.34
N ARG A 266 9.40 14.37 -21.15
CA ARG A 266 8.12 14.10 -21.83
C ARG A 266 6.99 13.78 -20.86
N ALA A 267 7.25 12.98 -19.81
CA ALA A 267 6.27 12.71 -18.77
C ALA A 267 5.90 14.01 -18.02
N ALA A 268 6.93 14.77 -17.60
CA ALA A 268 6.72 16.07 -16.95
C ALA A 268 5.98 17.06 -17.87
N ALA A 269 6.33 17.11 -19.16
CA ALA A 269 5.64 17.95 -20.14
C ALA A 269 4.18 17.50 -20.36
N ARG A 270 3.89 16.19 -20.38
CA ARG A 270 2.51 15.67 -20.43
C ARG A 270 1.71 16.07 -19.20
N PHE A 271 2.30 15.96 -17.99
CA PHE A 271 1.65 16.41 -16.76
C PHE A 271 1.43 17.92 -16.73
N ALA A 272 2.38 18.70 -17.27
CA ALA A 272 2.23 20.14 -17.43
C ALA A 272 1.15 20.50 -18.47
N ALA A 273 1.01 19.69 -19.52
CA ALA A 273 0.03 19.90 -20.59
C ALA A 273 -1.39 19.47 -20.21
N GLN A 274 -1.54 18.48 -19.31
CA GLN A 274 -2.84 17.97 -18.85
C GLN A 274 -2.83 17.80 -17.33
N PRO A 275 -2.84 18.90 -16.56
CA PRO A 275 -2.89 18.83 -15.11
C PRO A 275 -4.21 18.21 -14.65
N ALA A 276 -4.21 17.61 -13.47
CA ALA A 276 -5.45 17.22 -12.81
C ALA A 276 -6.33 18.46 -12.58
N PRO A 277 -7.65 18.34 -12.64
CA PRO A 277 -8.55 19.46 -12.37
C PRO A 277 -8.30 20.06 -10.99
N ALA A 278 -8.53 21.36 -10.86
CA ALA A 278 -8.52 22.00 -9.54
C ALA A 278 -9.61 21.39 -8.66
N SER A 279 -9.27 21.08 -7.43
CA SER A 279 -10.17 20.42 -6.48
C SER A 279 -9.81 20.79 -5.05
N PRO A 280 -10.78 20.85 -4.12
CA PRO A 280 -10.50 20.97 -2.69
C PRO A 280 -9.59 19.87 -2.13
N LEU A 281 -9.46 18.75 -2.84
CA LEU A 281 -8.54 17.66 -2.48
C LEU A 281 -7.07 17.98 -2.73
N ASN A 282 -6.75 19.02 -3.52
CA ASN A 282 -5.38 19.45 -3.82
C ASN A 282 -5.04 20.72 -3.03
N THR A 283 -4.68 20.54 -1.79
CA THR A 283 -4.33 21.64 -0.88
C THR A 283 -3.05 21.35 -0.13
N GLN A 284 -2.53 22.37 0.56
CA GLN A 284 -1.44 22.15 1.50
C GLN A 284 -1.98 21.38 2.71
N ILE A 285 -1.40 20.21 2.98
CA ILE A 285 -1.81 19.36 4.08
C ILE A 285 -1.09 19.73 5.37
N SER A 286 -1.77 19.54 6.50
CA SER A 286 -1.27 19.70 7.86
C SER A 286 -0.59 18.41 8.36
N VAL A 287 -0.15 18.41 9.62
CA VAL A 287 0.33 17.17 10.29
C VAL A 287 -0.83 16.32 10.84
N GLN A 288 -2.04 16.90 10.92
CA GLN A 288 -3.19 16.24 11.51
C GLN A 288 -3.90 15.33 10.49
N ARG A 289 -4.37 14.18 10.98
CA ARG A 289 -5.12 13.23 10.16
C ARG A 289 -6.54 13.07 10.71
N ARG A 290 -7.43 12.68 9.82
CA ARG A 290 -8.75 12.14 10.12
C ARG A 290 -8.89 10.81 9.40
N PHE A 291 -9.47 9.82 10.06
CA PHE A 291 -9.68 8.51 9.47
C PHE A 291 -11.14 8.13 9.59
N ALA A 292 -11.73 7.64 8.52
CA ALA A 292 -13.09 7.13 8.51
C ALA A 292 -13.13 5.77 7.80
N THR A 293 -14.15 4.98 8.08
CA THR A 293 -14.32 3.64 7.53
C THR A 293 -15.71 3.47 6.95
N VAL A 294 -15.79 2.70 5.85
CA VAL A 294 -17.06 2.26 5.27
C VAL A 294 -17.00 0.74 5.13
N ARG A 295 -18.08 0.08 5.55
CA ARG A 295 -18.26 -1.37 5.40
C ARG A 295 -19.51 -1.63 4.58
N THR A 296 -19.37 -2.41 3.52
CA THR A 296 -20.45 -2.74 2.60
C THR A 296 -20.39 -4.24 2.24
N ASN A 297 -21.48 -4.76 1.62
CA ASN A 297 -21.55 -6.16 1.26
C ASN A 297 -20.89 -6.39 -0.12
N LEU A 298 -19.97 -7.35 -0.22
CA LEU A 298 -19.31 -7.71 -1.48
C LEU A 298 -20.30 -8.24 -2.53
N GLU A 299 -21.43 -8.80 -2.10
CA GLU A 299 -22.44 -9.33 -3.02
C GLU A 299 -23.10 -8.22 -3.85
N ASP A 300 -23.28 -7.01 -3.30
CA ASP A 300 -23.78 -5.87 -4.05
C ASP A 300 -22.83 -5.49 -5.19
N TYR A 301 -21.51 -5.52 -4.96
CA TYR A 301 -20.52 -5.31 -6.02
C TYR A 301 -20.54 -6.42 -7.08
N ARG A 302 -20.78 -7.67 -6.68
CA ARG A 302 -20.93 -8.80 -7.61
C ARG A 302 -22.19 -8.67 -8.45
N LEU A 303 -23.30 -8.26 -7.85
CA LEU A 303 -24.57 -8.01 -8.51
C LEU A 303 -24.41 -6.90 -9.57
N ILE A 304 -23.82 -5.76 -9.18
CA ILE A 304 -23.59 -4.64 -10.09
C ILE A 304 -22.66 -5.07 -11.24
N ARG A 305 -21.58 -5.78 -10.93
CA ARG A 305 -20.66 -6.32 -11.95
C ARG A 305 -21.34 -7.25 -12.95
N ALA A 306 -22.25 -8.08 -12.47
CA ALA A 306 -22.96 -9.07 -13.31
C ALA A 306 -23.94 -8.40 -14.27
N ARG A 307 -24.38 -7.17 -14.02
CA ARG A 307 -25.29 -6.43 -14.90
C ARG A 307 -24.63 -6.19 -16.23
N GLN A 308 -25.19 -6.78 -17.27
CA GLN A 308 -24.74 -6.56 -18.63
C GLN A 308 -25.14 -5.16 -19.11
N ALA A 309 -24.25 -4.52 -19.88
CA ALA A 309 -24.58 -3.25 -20.51
C ALA A 309 -25.87 -3.39 -21.35
N PRO A 310 -26.77 -2.40 -21.34
CA PRO A 310 -27.94 -2.38 -22.22
C PRO A 310 -27.53 -2.56 -23.69
N PRO A 311 -28.35 -3.22 -24.53
CA PRO A 311 -28.01 -3.49 -25.94
C PRO A 311 -27.55 -2.25 -26.69
N ALA A 312 -28.19 -1.09 -26.47
CA ALA A 312 -27.86 0.18 -27.09
C ALA A 312 -26.44 0.67 -26.68
N ALA A 313 -26.04 0.50 -25.42
CA ALA A 313 -24.71 0.86 -24.95
C ALA A 313 -23.63 -0.10 -25.46
N ARG A 314 -23.96 -1.40 -25.68
CA ARG A 314 -23.07 -2.37 -26.32
C ARG A 314 -22.81 -2.03 -27.77
N GLN A 315 -23.84 -1.58 -28.49
CA GLN A 315 -23.76 -1.19 -29.90
C GLN A 315 -22.98 0.11 -30.11
N ALA A 316 -23.17 1.09 -29.21
CA ALA A 316 -22.44 2.36 -29.24
C ALA A 316 -20.94 2.23 -28.90
N ALA A 317 -20.55 1.19 -28.18
CA ALA A 317 -19.16 0.97 -27.73
C ALA A 317 -18.34 0.06 -28.66
N GLY A 318 -18.82 -0.31 -29.87
CA GLY A 318 -18.07 -1.12 -30.84
C GLY A 318 -17.70 -2.51 -30.30
N ALA A 319 -18.71 -3.36 -30.11
CA ALA A 319 -18.64 -4.83 -30.02
C ALA A 319 -17.45 -5.46 -29.27
N GLY A 320 -17.31 -5.22 -28.00
CA GLY A 320 -16.61 -6.11 -27.07
C GLY A 320 -17.51 -6.37 -25.86
N HIS A 321 -17.54 -7.58 -25.32
CA HIS A 321 -18.27 -7.86 -24.10
C HIS A 321 -17.76 -6.94 -22.99
N LEU A 322 -18.52 -5.90 -22.67
CA LEU A 322 -18.22 -4.94 -21.61
C LEU A 322 -18.55 -5.56 -20.25
N THR A 323 -17.71 -6.49 -19.81
CA THR A 323 -17.79 -6.99 -18.42
C THR A 323 -17.07 -6.02 -17.51
N SER A 324 -17.79 -5.37 -16.60
CA SER A 324 -17.20 -4.57 -15.55
C SER A 324 -16.45 -5.47 -14.56
N THR A 325 -15.37 -4.97 -13.98
CA THR A 325 -14.66 -5.62 -12.88
C THR A 325 -15.16 -5.10 -11.54
N ILE A 326 -14.90 -5.82 -10.44
CA ILE A 326 -15.19 -5.30 -9.09
C ILE A 326 -14.45 -3.97 -8.86
N ASN A 327 -13.25 -3.83 -9.40
CA ASN A 327 -12.49 -2.58 -9.30
C ASN A 327 -13.21 -1.42 -10.02
N ASP A 328 -13.85 -1.67 -11.16
CA ASP A 328 -14.64 -0.64 -11.87
C ASP A 328 -15.83 -0.19 -11.01
N VAL A 329 -16.50 -1.13 -10.32
CA VAL A 329 -17.61 -0.81 -9.40
C VAL A 329 -17.10 0.01 -8.22
N VAL A 330 -15.98 -0.39 -7.59
CA VAL A 330 -15.35 0.37 -6.49
C VAL A 330 -15.04 1.80 -6.93
N LEU A 331 -14.39 2.00 -8.07
CA LEU A 331 -14.06 3.32 -8.58
C LEU A 331 -15.31 4.15 -8.93
N THR A 332 -16.40 3.49 -9.33
CA THR A 332 -17.68 4.14 -9.60
C THR A 332 -18.36 4.61 -8.31
N VAL A 333 -18.32 3.82 -7.25
CA VAL A 333 -18.79 4.19 -5.91
C VAL A 333 -17.98 5.37 -5.39
N VAL A 334 -16.66 5.34 -5.52
CA VAL A 334 -15.80 6.47 -5.14
C VAL A 334 -16.15 7.74 -5.94
N ALA A 335 -16.37 7.61 -7.26
CA ALA A 335 -16.76 8.75 -8.10
C ALA A 335 -18.12 9.33 -7.69
N GLY A 336 -19.10 8.46 -7.39
CA GLY A 336 -20.44 8.85 -6.93
C GLY A 336 -20.39 9.53 -5.57
N GLY A 337 -19.70 8.94 -4.60
CA GLY A 337 -19.53 9.51 -3.27
C GLY A 337 -18.84 10.87 -3.28
N LEU A 338 -17.75 11.01 -4.06
CA LEU A 338 -17.06 12.30 -4.20
C LEU A 338 -17.91 13.35 -4.94
N ARG A 339 -18.73 12.94 -5.92
CA ARG A 339 -19.71 13.83 -6.54
C ARG A 339 -20.69 14.36 -5.52
N ALA A 340 -21.34 13.48 -4.75
CA ALA A 340 -22.32 13.84 -3.76
C ALA A 340 -21.72 14.77 -2.68
N TRP A 341 -20.53 14.44 -2.19
CA TRP A 341 -19.81 15.26 -1.23
C TRP A 341 -19.46 16.65 -1.77
N LEU A 342 -18.95 16.77 -3.02
CA LEU A 342 -18.66 18.08 -3.61
C LEU A 342 -19.92 18.93 -3.76
N LEU A 343 -21.03 18.33 -4.20
CA LEU A 343 -22.32 19.02 -4.30
C LEU A 343 -22.84 19.47 -2.92
N SER A 344 -22.68 18.66 -1.86
CA SER A 344 -23.07 19.04 -0.49
C SER A 344 -22.27 20.22 0.04
N ARG A 345 -21.06 20.44 -0.45
CA ARG A 345 -20.24 21.63 -0.14
C ARG A 345 -20.54 22.85 -1.02
N GLY A 346 -21.50 22.74 -1.93
CA GLY A 346 -21.82 23.81 -2.86
C GLY A 346 -20.82 23.98 -4.00
N GLU A 347 -19.91 23.00 -4.21
CA GLU A 347 -18.99 23.02 -5.33
C GLU A 347 -19.72 22.77 -6.66
N SER A 348 -19.34 23.50 -7.70
CA SER A 348 -19.95 23.31 -9.02
C SER A 348 -19.42 22.07 -9.69
N VAL A 349 -20.28 21.06 -9.89
CA VAL A 349 -19.95 19.81 -10.59
C VAL A 349 -20.72 19.77 -11.92
N GLY A 350 -20.14 20.36 -12.95
CA GLY A 350 -20.73 20.39 -14.30
C GLY A 350 -20.58 19.07 -15.07
N ARG A 351 -21.36 18.92 -16.16
CA ARG A 351 -21.19 17.78 -17.08
C ARG A 351 -19.76 17.76 -17.63
N GLY A 352 -19.11 16.59 -17.56
CA GLY A 352 -17.72 16.44 -17.99
C GLY A 352 -16.68 16.71 -16.89
N SER A 353 -17.07 17.17 -15.69
CA SER A 353 -16.16 17.27 -14.54
C SER A 353 -15.62 15.90 -14.15
N PHE A 354 -14.35 15.83 -13.84
CA PHE A 354 -13.71 14.60 -13.37
C PHE A 354 -12.70 14.91 -12.25
N LEU A 355 -12.39 13.90 -11.46
CA LEU A 355 -11.24 13.89 -10.56
C LEU A 355 -10.28 12.82 -11.03
N ARG A 356 -9.00 13.11 -11.05
CA ARG A 356 -7.97 12.15 -11.45
C ARG A 356 -7.48 11.37 -10.25
N ALA A 357 -7.70 10.06 -10.26
CA ALA A 357 -7.19 9.14 -9.25
C ALA A 357 -5.91 8.46 -9.75
N LEU A 358 -4.92 8.31 -8.85
CA LEU A 358 -3.82 7.37 -9.03
C LEU A 358 -4.28 6.01 -8.50
N VAL A 359 -4.35 5.01 -9.38
CA VAL A 359 -4.82 3.66 -9.07
C VAL A 359 -3.68 2.67 -9.32
N PRO A 360 -3.02 2.16 -8.27
CA PRO A 360 -2.06 1.07 -8.40
C PRO A 360 -2.76 -0.23 -8.79
N VAL A 361 -2.24 -0.93 -9.78
CA VAL A 361 -2.77 -2.23 -10.23
C VAL A 361 -1.64 -3.25 -10.16
N SER A 362 -1.86 -4.35 -9.43
CA SER A 362 -0.90 -5.45 -9.41
C SER A 362 -0.83 -6.11 -10.78
N VAL A 363 0.34 -6.05 -11.40
CA VAL A 363 0.61 -6.81 -12.62
C VAL A 363 0.90 -8.24 -12.20
N ARG A 364 -0.08 -9.12 -12.24
CA ARG A 364 0.14 -10.55 -12.13
C ARG A 364 0.93 -11.01 -13.37
N GLY A 365 2.23 -11.08 -13.23
CA GLY A 365 3.07 -11.78 -14.21
C GLY A 365 2.62 -13.25 -14.27
N ARG A 366 2.57 -13.84 -15.46
CA ARG A 366 2.20 -15.25 -15.71
C ARG A 366 3.04 -16.30 -14.93
N GLY A 367 3.94 -15.89 -14.02
CA GLY A 367 4.79 -16.75 -13.20
C GLY A 367 4.60 -16.65 -11.68
N ALA A 368 3.72 -15.77 -11.16
CA ALA A 368 3.57 -15.55 -9.72
C ALA A 368 2.19 -16.04 -9.21
N ALA A 369 1.93 -17.33 -9.34
CA ALA A 369 0.67 -17.93 -8.85
C ALA A 369 0.59 -18.03 -7.30
N ASN A 370 1.60 -17.59 -6.54
CA ASN A 370 1.68 -17.82 -5.09
C ASN A 370 1.89 -16.58 -4.21
N SER A 371 1.81 -15.35 -4.75
CA SER A 371 1.93 -14.16 -3.89
C SER A 371 0.54 -13.73 -3.40
N GLN A 372 0.12 -14.24 -2.26
CA GLN A 372 -1.09 -13.83 -1.52
C GLN A 372 -0.83 -12.60 -0.63
N SER A 373 0.09 -11.72 -1.01
CA SER A 373 0.37 -10.52 -0.21
C SER A 373 -0.67 -9.44 -0.50
N GLY A 374 -1.46 -9.12 0.51
CA GLY A 374 -2.60 -8.20 0.44
C GLY A 374 -2.26 -6.70 0.36
N LEU A 375 -0.98 -6.32 0.44
CA LEU A 375 -0.53 -4.94 0.21
C LEU A 375 0.28 -4.88 -1.07
N THR A 376 -0.33 -4.35 -2.12
CA THR A 376 0.39 -4.06 -3.35
C THR A 376 1.20 -2.78 -3.14
N PRO A 377 2.51 -2.80 -3.40
CA PRO A 377 3.33 -1.60 -3.33
C PRO A 377 2.74 -0.50 -4.22
N LEU A 378 2.58 0.70 -3.68
CA LEU A 378 1.98 1.85 -4.38
C LEU A 378 2.69 2.24 -5.68
N LEU A 379 3.95 1.86 -5.86
CA LEU A 379 4.78 2.26 -7.00
C LEU A 379 5.41 1.11 -7.80
N THR A 380 5.46 -0.13 -7.31
CA THR A 380 5.97 -1.31 -8.06
C THR A 380 4.92 -1.91 -8.96
N ALA A 381 3.65 -1.69 -8.64
CA ALA A 381 2.55 -2.03 -9.52
C ALA A 381 2.48 -1.00 -10.65
N ALA A 382 2.09 -1.41 -11.83
CA ALA A 382 1.71 -0.44 -12.84
C ALA A 382 0.63 0.45 -12.26
N SER A 383 0.89 1.75 -12.13
CA SER A 383 -0.09 2.71 -11.66
C SER A 383 -0.75 3.37 -12.87
N TYR A 384 -2.06 3.53 -12.81
CA TYR A 384 -2.82 4.23 -13.84
C TYR A 384 -3.41 5.52 -13.30
N PHE A 385 -3.42 6.56 -14.11
CA PHE A 385 -4.25 7.74 -13.86
C PHE A 385 -5.63 7.49 -14.44
N VAL A 386 -6.62 7.41 -13.57
CA VAL A 386 -8.01 7.18 -13.94
C VAL A 386 -8.81 8.45 -13.66
N ASP A 387 -9.40 9.01 -14.71
CA ASP A 387 -10.30 10.16 -14.57
C ASP A 387 -11.67 9.67 -14.10
N LEU A 388 -12.00 9.89 -12.83
CA LEU A 388 -13.26 9.54 -12.20
C LEU A 388 -14.36 10.52 -12.64
N PRO A 389 -15.44 10.09 -13.31
CA PRO A 389 -16.43 10.96 -13.90
C PRO A 389 -17.44 11.50 -12.86
N ILE A 390 -17.01 12.42 -12.03
CA ILE A 390 -17.88 13.05 -11.00
C ILE A 390 -18.97 13.92 -11.61
N GLY A 391 -18.81 14.40 -12.86
CA GLY A 391 -19.79 15.18 -13.58
C GLY A 391 -21.01 14.40 -14.08
N GLU A 392 -20.91 13.06 -14.11
CA GLU A 392 -21.99 12.19 -14.61
C GLU A 392 -23.01 11.89 -13.49
N PRO A 393 -24.28 12.32 -13.67
CA PRO A 393 -25.30 12.06 -12.66
C PRO A 393 -25.82 10.62 -12.69
N ASP A 394 -25.91 9.98 -13.86
CA ASP A 394 -26.40 8.61 -13.98
C ASP A 394 -25.37 7.59 -13.50
N PRO A 395 -25.69 6.76 -12.47
CA PRO A 395 -24.73 5.83 -11.89
C PRO A 395 -24.31 4.71 -12.83
N LEU A 396 -25.17 4.26 -13.77
CA LEU A 396 -24.81 3.26 -14.76
C LEU A 396 -23.90 3.84 -15.83
N VAL A 397 -24.20 5.04 -16.33
CA VAL A 397 -23.34 5.74 -17.30
C VAL A 397 -21.97 6.00 -16.67
N ARG A 398 -21.94 6.37 -15.38
CA ARG A 398 -20.71 6.54 -14.60
C ARG A 398 -19.90 5.24 -14.56
N LEU A 399 -20.53 4.09 -14.30
CA LEU A 399 -19.90 2.78 -14.30
C LEU A 399 -19.28 2.43 -15.67
N TYR A 400 -20.00 2.69 -16.76
CA TYR A 400 -19.48 2.43 -18.12
C TYR A 400 -18.30 3.34 -18.47
N GLN A 401 -18.35 4.60 -18.11
CA GLN A 401 -17.24 5.54 -18.32
C GLN A 401 -15.99 5.10 -17.56
N VAL A 402 -16.13 4.68 -16.30
CA VAL A 402 -15.01 4.14 -15.51
C VAL A 402 -14.44 2.88 -16.17
N GLY A 403 -15.28 1.89 -16.48
CA GLY A 403 -14.86 0.65 -17.12
C GLY A 403 -14.19 0.87 -18.48
N PHE A 404 -14.69 1.82 -19.29
CA PHE A 404 -14.07 2.18 -20.55
C PHE A 404 -12.67 2.77 -20.37
N ARG A 405 -12.51 3.71 -19.44
CA ARG A 405 -11.21 4.33 -19.13
C ARG A 405 -10.20 3.31 -18.60
N MET A 406 -10.62 2.41 -17.70
CA MET A 406 -9.76 1.34 -17.18
C MET A 406 -9.27 0.41 -18.28
N ARG A 407 -10.13 0.04 -19.24
CA ARG A 407 -9.73 -0.79 -20.40
C ARG A 407 -8.82 -0.07 -21.37
N ALA A 408 -9.10 1.20 -21.67
CA ALA A 408 -8.26 2.01 -22.55
C ALA A 408 -6.80 2.06 -22.03
N HIS A 409 -6.60 2.14 -20.73
CA HIS A 409 -5.28 2.08 -20.11
C HIS A 409 -4.62 0.69 -20.23
N ASN A 410 -5.39 -0.39 -20.13
CA ASN A 410 -4.88 -1.75 -20.27
C ASN A 410 -4.45 -2.06 -21.72
N VAL A 411 -5.17 -1.53 -22.73
CA VAL A 411 -4.91 -1.75 -24.15
C VAL A 411 -3.79 -0.84 -24.66
N SER A 412 -3.78 0.43 -24.28
CA SER A 412 -2.81 1.42 -24.78
C SER A 412 -1.39 1.21 -24.24
N GLY A 413 -1.21 0.31 -23.25
CA GLY A 413 0.09 0.10 -22.63
C GLY A 413 0.65 1.37 -21.97
N GLN A 414 -0.13 2.43 -21.87
CA GLN A 414 0.22 3.69 -21.22
C GLN A 414 0.27 3.49 -19.69
N ARG A 415 1.17 2.59 -19.30
CA ARG A 415 1.63 2.54 -17.93
C ARG A 415 2.30 3.89 -17.69
N VAL A 416 1.73 4.68 -16.83
CA VAL A 416 2.52 5.76 -16.23
C VAL A 416 3.51 5.00 -15.36
N GLY A 417 4.63 4.67 -15.99
CA GLY A 417 5.58 3.80 -15.35
C GLY A 417 6.00 4.45 -14.05
N ALA A 418 5.77 3.74 -12.95
CA ALA A 418 6.76 3.77 -11.91
C ALA A 418 8.16 3.76 -12.54
N ASP A 419 8.34 3.08 -13.67
CA ASP A 419 9.52 3.14 -14.53
C ASP A 419 9.90 4.54 -15.01
N ALA A 420 8.97 5.48 -15.22
CA ALA A 420 9.35 6.87 -15.56
C ALA A 420 9.81 7.65 -14.31
N LEU A 421 9.30 7.30 -13.12
CA LEU A 421 9.78 7.84 -11.85
C LEU A 421 10.96 7.03 -11.30
N THR A 422 11.00 5.71 -11.52
CA THR A 422 12.09 4.82 -11.13
C THR A 422 13.21 4.72 -12.17
N GLY A 423 12.94 4.94 -13.44
CA GLY A 423 13.95 5.05 -14.50
C GLY A 423 14.94 6.19 -14.25
N LEU A 424 14.48 7.28 -13.61
CA LEU A 424 15.36 8.32 -13.07
C LEU A 424 16.26 7.80 -11.96
N SER A 425 15.77 6.86 -11.17
CA SER A 425 16.44 6.36 -9.98
C SER A 425 17.55 5.35 -10.29
N GLY A 426 17.53 4.68 -11.43
CA GLY A 426 18.54 3.69 -11.82
C GLY A 426 19.84 4.27 -12.41
N PHE A 427 19.84 5.49 -12.91
CA PHE A 427 20.93 6.09 -13.69
C PHE A 427 21.57 7.33 -13.07
N ALA A 428 20.93 7.95 -12.09
CA ALA A 428 21.41 9.20 -11.50
C ALA A 428 22.23 8.95 -10.23
N PRO A 429 23.27 9.73 -9.95
CA PRO A 429 23.94 9.74 -8.65
C PRO A 429 22.90 9.98 -7.52
N PRO A 430 23.08 9.43 -6.32
CA PRO A 430 22.13 9.57 -5.20
C PRO A 430 21.73 11.03 -4.90
N THR A 431 22.63 11.98 -5.13
CA THR A 431 22.36 13.43 -4.99
C THR A 431 21.31 13.95 -5.97
N LEU A 432 21.26 13.42 -7.21
CA LEU A 432 20.24 13.77 -8.19
C LEU A 432 18.90 13.10 -7.90
N HIS A 433 18.92 11.91 -7.24
CA HIS A 433 17.70 11.26 -6.75
C HIS A 433 16.98 12.13 -5.71
N VAL A 434 17.73 12.74 -4.78
CA VAL A 434 17.16 13.65 -3.76
C VAL A 434 16.47 14.85 -4.42
N LEU A 435 17.13 15.44 -5.42
CA LEU A 435 16.56 16.56 -6.17
C LEU A 435 15.36 16.14 -7.00
N GLY A 436 15.45 14.98 -7.69
CA GLY A 436 14.35 14.42 -8.49
C GLY A 436 13.12 14.08 -7.66
N ALA A 437 13.30 13.44 -6.50
CA ALA A 437 12.20 13.11 -5.59
C ALA A 437 11.55 14.38 -4.98
N ARG A 438 12.34 15.42 -4.68
CA ARG A 438 11.81 16.72 -4.24
C ARG A 438 11.03 17.44 -5.34
N ALA A 439 11.53 17.41 -6.58
CA ALA A 439 10.83 17.97 -7.74
C ALA A 439 9.55 17.19 -8.06
N ALA A 440 9.59 15.84 -7.98
CA ALA A 440 8.43 14.98 -8.17
C ALA A 440 7.32 15.26 -7.13
N GLY A 441 7.67 15.56 -5.88
CA GLY A 441 6.71 15.97 -4.84
C GLY A 441 5.97 17.28 -5.18
N GLY A 442 6.58 18.18 -5.94
CA GLY A 442 5.93 19.40 -6.46
C GLY A 442 5.03 19.13 -7.66
N LEU A 443 5.40 18.16 -8.50
CA LEU A 443 4.64 17.75 -9.67
C LEU A 443 3.42 16.88 -9.31
N SER A 444 3.47 16.14 -8.19
CA SER A 444 2.37 15.26 -7.76
C SER A 444 1.06 16.02 -7.52
N ARG A 445 1.12 17.26 -6.99
CA ARG A 445 -0.05 18.12 -6.79
C ARG A 445 -0.85 18.39 -8.08
N ARG A 446 -0.15 18.40 -9.22
CA ARG A 446 -0.74 18.70 -10.53
C ARG A 446 -1.05 17.44 -11.34
N ALA A 447 -0.54 16.28 -10.91
CA ALA A 447 -0.69 15.05 -11.66
C ALA A 447 -2.02 14.34 -11.36
N TYR A 448 -2.47 14.34 -10.12
CA TYR A 448 -3.69 13.65 -9.67
C TYR A 448 -4.28 14.32 -8.40
N ASN A 449 -5.57 14.01 -8.12
CA ASN A 449 -6.30 14.60 -7.01
C ASN A 449 -6.26 13.71 -5.75
N LEU A 450 -6.26 12.38 -5.93
CA LEU A 450 -6.28 11.42 -4.85
C LEU A 450 -5.65 10.09 -5.26
N VAL A 451 -5.37 9.24 -4.26
CA VAL A 451 -4.96 7.85 -4.46
C VAL A 451 -6.13 6.93 -4.09
N VAL A 452 -6.39 5.93 -4.92
CA VAL A 452 -7.36 4.87 -4.63
C VAL A 452 -6.68 3.52 -4.82
N THR A 453 -6.51 2.76 -3.74
CA THR A 453 -5.95 1.40 -3.79
C THR A 453 -7.05 0.38 -3.59
N ASN A 454 -7.02 -0.71 -4.34
CA ASN A 454 -7.94 -1.82 -4.15
C ASN A 454 -7.17 -3.13 -4.16
N VAL A 455 -7.12 -3.80 -3.02
CA VAL A 455 -6.39 -5.06 -2.82
C VAL A 455 -7.37 -6.12 -2.31
N PRO A 456 -7.67 -7.15 -3.10
CA PRO A 456 -8.53 -8.23 -2.64
C PRO A 456 -7.94 -8.95 -1.42
N GLY A 457 -8.71 -9.06 -0.37
CA GLY A 457 -8.34 -9.79 0.84
C GLY A 457 -8.92 -11.21 0.88
N PRO A 458 -8.56 -12.00 1.89
CA PRO A 458 -8.99 -13.39 2.05
C PRO A 458 -10.48 -13.48 2.28
N GLN A 459 -11.11 -14.50 1.66
CA GLN A 459 -12.53 -14.82 1.85
C GLN A 459 -12.74 -15.99 2.83
N GLU A 460 -11.67 -16.39 3.51
CA GLU A 460 -11.68 -17.38 4.59
C GLU A 460 -11.42 -16.70 5.93
N PRO A 461 -11.96 -17.21 7.03
CA PRO A 461 -11.68 -16.69 8.37
C PRO A 461 -10.18 -16.66 8.65
N ARG A 462 -9.73 -15.60 9.30
CA ARG A 462 -8.36 -15.44 9.79
C ARG A 462 -8.37 -15.18 11.28
N TYR A 463 -7.29 -15.57 11.93
CA TYR A 463 -7.13 -15.48 13.37
C TYR A 463 -5.78 -14.89 13.72
N VAL A 464 -5.70 -14.22 14.84
CA VAL A 464 -4.44 -13.76 15.43
C VAL A 464 -4.41 -14.13 16.91
N ALA A 465 -3.50 -15.00 17.28
CA ALA A 465 -3.40 -15.56 18.65
C ALA A 465 -4.76 -16.07 19.21
N GLY A 466 -5.59 -16.66 18.35
CA GLY A 466 -6.92 -17.17 18.71
C GLY A 466 -8.06 -16.16 18.54
N ALA A 467 -7.79 -14.87 18.44
CA ALA A 467 -8.81 -13.86 18.16
C ALA A 467 -9.22 -13.90 16.68
N GLN A 468 -10.51 -13.95 16.40
CA GLN A 468 -11.03 -13.99 15.03
C GLN A 468 -11.04 -12.59 14.43
N LEU A 469 -10.46 -12.43 13.25
CA LEU A 469 -10.57 -11.21 12.47
C LEU A 469 -12.01 -11.00 12.00
N LEU A 470 -12.55 -9.82 12.24
CA LEU A 470 -13.90 -9.40 11.84
C LEU A 470 -13.87 -8.43 10.66
N GLU A 471 -13.01 -7.42 10.74
CA GLU A 471 -12.91 -6.33 9.77
C GLU A 471 -11.43 -5.93 9.58
N SER A 472 -11.10 -5.44 8.38
CA SER A 472 -9.76 -4.91 8.11
C SER A 472 -9.86 -3.72 7.16
N TYR A 473 -9.35 -2.57 7.58
CA TYR A 473 -9.40 -1.31 6.83
C TYR A 473 -7.98 -0.85 6.48
N PRO A 474 -7.64 -0.72 5.18
CA PRO A 474 -6.34 -0.21 4.79
C PRO A 474 -6.19 1.28 5.13
N VAL A 475 -5.00 1.66 5.58
CA VAL A 475 -4.62 3.06 5.78
C VAL A 475 -3.55 3.40 4.75
N VAL A 476 -3.92 4.21 3.77
CA VAL A 476 -3.04 4.64 2.68
C VAL A 476 -2.46 6.01 3.01
N PRO A 477 -1.15 6.26 2.83
CA PRO A 477 -0.56 7.55 3.15
C PRO A 477 -1.10 8.68 2.26
N LEU A 478 -1.06 9.91 2.77
CA LEU A 478 -1.27 11.11 1.98
C LEU A 478 0.04 11.55 1.33
N PHE A 479 -0.01 11.83 0.04
CA PHE A 479 1.13 12.47 -0.64
C PHE A 479 1.09 13.99 -0.45
N PRO A 480 2.26 14.66 -0.50
CA PRO A 480 2.31 16.10 -0.34
C PRO A 480 1.37 16.83 -1.31
N GLY A 481 0.42 17.59 -0.77
CA GLY A 481 -0.55 18.35 -1.56
C GLY A 481 -1.80 17.59 -1.97
N GLN A 482 -2.08 16.43 -1.37
CA GLN A 482 -3.31 15.65 -1.56
C GLN A 482 -3.95 15.38 -0.21
N ALA A 483 -5.18 15.82 -0.06
CA ALA A 483 -5.89 15.81 1.21
C ALA A 483 -6.67 14.53 1.50
N LEU A 484 -6.78 13.61 0.52
CA LEU A 484 -7.54 12.36 0.65
C LEU A 484 -6.81 11.20 -0.03
N SER A 485 -6.75 10.06 0.64
CA SER A 485 -6.42 8.76 0.06
C SER A 485 -7.43 7.70 0.52
N ILE A 486 -7.71 6.73 -0.35
CA ILE A 486 -8.72 5.72 -0.16
C ILE A 486 -8.08 4.35 -0.33
N GLY A 487 -8.19 3.51 0.70
CA GLY A 487 -7.79 2.11 0.65
C GLY A 487 -9.01 1.22 0.66
N VAL A 488 -9.07 0.24 -0.23
CA VAL A 488 -10.16 -0.72 -0.31
C VAL A 488 -9.61 -2.14 -0.20
N THR A 489 -10.26 -2.95 0.60
CA THR A 489 -10.00 -4.39 0.67
C THR A 489 -11.31 -5.16 0.82
N SER A 490 -11.26 -6.46 0.60
CA SER A 490 -12.40 -7.34 0.86
C SER A 490 -12.05 -8.39 1.89
N TYR A 491 -12.97 -8.73 2.78
CA TYR A 491 -12.80 -9.76 3.78
C TYR A 491 -14.14 -10.42 4.12
N LEU A 492 -14.19 -11.76 4.06
CA LEU A 492 -15.37 -12.57 4.44
C LEU A 492 -16.70 -12.00 3.92
N GLY A 493 -16.79 -11.75 2.61
CA GLY A 493 -18.01 -11.24 1.99
C GLY A 493 -18.31 -9.77 2.21
N ASN A 494 -17.42 -9.02 2.87
CA ASN A 494 -17.52 -7.57 3.02
C ASN A 494 -16.47 -6.86 2.17
N VAL A 495 -16.76 -5.62 1.79
CA VAL A 495 -15.82 -4.64 1.27
C VAL A 495 -15.59 -3.59 2.35
N CYS A 496 -14.33 -3.45 2.74
CA CYS A 496 -13.89 -2.52 3.77
C CYS A 496 -13.11 -1.38 3.12
N ILE A 497 -13.56 -0.16 3.30
CA ILE A 497 -12.95 1.06 2.75
C ILE A 497 -12.39 1.89 3.90
N GLY A 498 -11.10 2.19 3.86
CA GLY A 498 -10.44 3.13 4.76
C GLY A 498 -10.20 4.46 4.06
N LEU A 499 -10.67 5.54 4.65
CA LEU A 499 -10.51 6.91 4.18
C LEU A 499 -9.51 7.61 5.09
N ASN A 500 -8.34 7.95 4.56
CA ASN A 500 -7.33 8.72 5.28
C ASN A 500 -7.27 10.13 4.71
N ALA A 501 -7.50 11.13 5.55
CA ALA A 501 -7.59 12.51 5.11
C ALA A 501 -6.80 13.46 6.00
N ASP A 502 -6.45 14.62 5.44
CA ASP A 502 -6.01 15.77 6.20
C ASP A 502 -7.20 16.35 6.98
N ARG A 503 -7.05 16.51 8.29
CA ARG A 503 -8.14 16.95 9.17
C ARG A 503 -8.62 18.36 8.88
N ASP A 504 -7.71 19.25 8.50
CA ASP A 504 -8.05 20.66 8.30
C ASP A 504 -8.70 20.87 6.91
N ALA A 505 -8.30 20.08 5.91
CA ALA A 505 -8.88 20.14 4.57
C ALA A 505 -10.24 19.42 4.46
N LEU A 506 -10.40 18.28 5.17
CA LEU A 506 -11.62 17.48 5.18
C LEU A 506 -12.12 17.24 6.62
N PRO A 507 -12.62 18.28 7.30
CA PRO A 507 -13.22 18.13 8.63
C PRO A 507 -14.51 17.31 8.59
N ASP A 508 -15.14 17.20 7.44
CA ASP A 508 -16.38 16.51 7.11
C ASP A 508 -16.15 15.12 6.45
N LEU A 509 -15.06 14.43 6.81
CA LEU A 509 -14.71 13.12 6.22
C LEU A 509 -15.82 12.07 6.42
N ASP A 510 -16.59 12.17 7.49
CA ASP A 510 -17.72 11.26 7.75
C ASP A 510 -18.83 11.45 6.71
N VAL A 511 -19.04 12.67 6.21
CA VAL A 511 -19.95 12.93 5.09
C VAL A 511 -19.47 12.26 3.82
N VAL A 512 -18.14 12.27 3.55
CA VAL A 512 -17.57 11.54 2.42
C VAL A 512 -17.84 10.03 2.54
N ALA A 513 -17.67 9.47 3.74
CA ALA A 513 -17.94 8.07 4.02
C ALA A 513 -19.42 7.71 3.78
N GLN A 514 -20.34 8.53 4.28
CA GLN A 514 -21.78 8.34 4.05
C GLN A 514 -22.14 8.45 2.57
N CYS A 515 -21.64 9.45 1.87
CA CYS A 515 -21.86 9.62 0.42
C CYS A 515 -21.38 8.41 -0.39
N MET A 516 -20.34 7.68 0.06
CA MET A 516 -19.90 6.46 -0.61
C MET A 516 -20.89 5.31 -0.39
N THR A 517 -21.45 5.19 0.80
CA THR A 517 -22.51 4.21 1.08
C THR A 517 -23.73 4.51 0.22
N ASP A 518 -24.18 5.75 0.19
CA ASP A 518 -25.35 6.19 -0.60
C ASP A 518 -25.13 5.95 -2.10
N ALA A 519 -23.89 6.16 -2.62
CA ALA A 519 -23.56 5.91 -4.01
C ALA A 519 -23.60 4.43 -4.39
N LEU A 520 -23.27 3.52 -3.47
CA LEU A 520 -23.42 2.08 -3.67
C LEU A 520 -24.91 1.70 -3.67
N ASP A 521 -25.69 2.25 -2.76
CA ASP A 521 -27.13 2.00 -2.66
C ASP A 521 -27.85 2.49 -3.90
N GLU A 522 -27.50 3.69 -4.41
CA GLU A 522 -28.00 4.23 -5.68
C GLU A 522 -27.76 3.24 -6.84
N LEU A 523 -26.52 2.77 -6.99
CA LEU A 523 -26.15 1.77 -8.01
C LEU A 523 -26.95 0.48 -7.84
N THR A 524 -27.07 -0.03 -6.63
CA THR A 524 -27.76 -1.28 -6.33
C THR A 524 -29.23 -1.19 -6.65
N VAL A 525 -29.90 -0.09 -6.33
CA VAL A 525 -31.32 0.16 -6.66
C VAL A 525 -31.53 0.19 -8.17
N VAL A 526 -30.67 0.88 -8.91
CA VAL A 526 -30.80 0.97 -10.39
C VAL A 526 -30.54 -0.37 -11.07
N VAL A 527 -29.67 -1.20 -10.50
CA VAL A 527 -29.35 -2.54 -11.05
C VAL A 527 -30.45 -3.55 -10.76
N ARG A 528 -31.17 -3.44 -9.64
CA ARG A 528 -32.27 -4.33 -9.27
C ARG A 528 -33.57 -4.04 -10.04
N ARG A 529 -33.73 -2.83 -10.60
CA ARG A 529 -34.80 -2.47 -11.52
C ARG A 529 -34.54 -3.03 -12.94
#